data_a492f81af4f89d4632be9ed9cc21c800
#
_entry.id   a492f81af4f89d4632be9ed9cc21c800
#
_cell.length_a   1.000
_cell.length_b   1.000
_cell.length_c   1.000
_cell.angle_alpha   90.00
_cell.angle_beta   90.00
_cell.angle_gamma   90.00
#
_symmetry.space_group_name_H-M   'P 1'
#
loop_
_entity.id
_entity.type
_entity.pdbx_description
1 polymer ?
#
loop_
_entity_poly.entity_id
_entity_poly.type
_entity_poly.pdbx_seq_one_letter_code
_entity_poly.pdbx_strand_id
1 'polypeptide(L)'
;MISIDFEYCSEPKDWGLDAPYKDKPYAVKLFCVSICNEIGTRSWWLQDADQRADFIKWFDMNETYLAHAYEIAEAKCLAQLGIDPGLVNFYDTWTISMLLNDTREEASLVNMCKKFLGVNIDADIKELMRDHCIKDETQGHEEEIMRYCESDTVYLKPLLEKLAAVYNYRLSLSNCIALGTSLDYTFTDFIESTSNDIRASMIISKQGIPVNAEYMKRLQSAMTQFKMDYIQEMNSRFNCFKLKKDGTYSEDQAVIQELLKKEVPSNWVKTASGKLSTASETLKELFDCHRPDKRFGEWLFYWKEKVQPASKGIADGSWLTSLRGDRMYVSTLQPLKSKTHRWQGRSKEGYVPLWTGWTRAAIDPPEGWYAIECDYHSEETAIYGVIFNDPKYLEQYRSGDAYCYNAINMGLLPKECVSKKKCVTLEQQNMRSTIKTFTLAWQYGCGVKKLSVMSKLDMDKTKDYKKRLEDVYSESMKSKRIIGEQLGDNGTLVFPDGYPICYSNQYGHTTKLNAPIQGFGAYILRVVVQRALKAGFKIFATVHDALWILTQDINDGQRLKQLMEDTARELLHDDTLEVGEPFILAHGDHKCEDSEDTKIWKKYIGD
;
A
#
# COMPACT_ATOMS: atom_id res chain seq x y z
N MET A 1 -26.61 -15.37 8.86
CA MET A 1 -25.80 -14.13 8.71
C MET A 1 -26.46 -13.02 9.51
N ILE A 2 -25.69 -12.35 10.34
CA ILE A 2 -26.14 -11.37 11.32
C ILE A 2 -25.48 -10.03 11.02
N SER A 3 -26.26 -8.99 10.76
CA SER A 3 -25.73 -7.63 10.64
C SER A 3 -25.28 -7.14 12.02
N ILE A 4 -24.14 -6.46 12.12
CA ILE A 4 -23.57 -5.95 13.36
C ILE A 4 -22.97 -4.56 13.15
N ASP A 5 -23.13 -3.70 14.15
CA ASP A 5 -22.56 -2.36 14.19
C ASP A 5 -22.21 -1.99 15.64
N PHE A 6 -21.15 -1.19 15.82
CA PHE A 6 -20.68 -0.71 17.12
C PHE A 6 -20.53 0.79 17.14
N GLU A 7 -20.89 1.41 18.27
CA GLU A 7 -20.55 2.79 18.56
C GLU A 7 -19.46 2.87 19.63
N TYR A 8 -18.41 3.68 19.36
CA TYR A 8 -17.22 3.76 20.18
C TYR A 8 -16.50 5.12 20.09
N CYS A 9 -15.59 5.38 21.04
CA CYS A 9 -14.65 6.50 21.02
C CYS A 9 -13.21 5.99 20.97
N SER A 10 -12.41 6.51 20.04
CA SER A 10 -10.98 6.16 19.93
C SER A 10 -10.07 7.05 20.80
N GLU A 11 -10.54 8.20 21.25
CA GLU A 11 -9.80 9.16 22.11
C GLU A 11 -10.71 9.57 23.31
N PRO A 12 -11.08 8.64 24.21
CA PRO A 12 -12.03 8.93 25.27
C PRO A 12 -11.44 9.83 26.35
N LYS A 13 -12.29 10.68 26.94
CA LYS A 13 -11.98 11.49 28.11
C LYS A 13 -11.82 10.63 29.36
N ASP A 14 -12.65 9.60 29.48
CA ASP A 14 -12.58 8.57 30.50
C ASP A 14 -12.83 7.19 29.88
N TRP A 15 -12.01 6.21 30.23
CA TRP A 15 -12.11 4.85 29.66
C TRP A 15 -13.25 4.01 30.27
N GLY A 16 -13.71 4.35 31.47
CA GLY A 16 -14.79 3.58 32.12
C GLY A 16 -14.45 2.09 32.25
N LEU A 17 -15.35 1.21 31.78
CA LEU A 17 -15.15 -0.24 31.80
C LEU A 17 -14.03 -0.73 30.89
N ASP A 18 -13.57 0.07 29.95
CA ASP A 18 -12.50 -0.23 29.02
C ASP A 18 -11.09 0.06 29.54
N ALA A 19 -10.99 0.59 30.77
CA ALA A 19 -9.71 0.96 31.39
C ALA A 19 -8.61 -0.12 31.33
N PRO A 20 -8.89 -1.43 31.48
CA PRO A 20 -7.90 -2.50 31.37
C PRO A 20 -7.23 -2.61 29.98
N TYR A 21 -7.80 -2.02 28.97
CA TYR A 21 -7.36 -2.11 27.58
C TYR A 21 -6.75 -0.83 27.02
N LYS A 22 -6.82 0.30 27.76
CA LYS A 22 -6.40 1.63 27.33
C LYS A 22 -4.96 1.70 26.77
N ASP A 23 -4.07 0.85 27.29
CA ASP A 23 -2.64 0.82 26.90
C ASP A 23 -2.38 -0.18 25.74
N LYS A 24 -3.42 -0.86 25.23
CA LYS A 24 -3.26 -1.76 24.09
C LYS A 24 -3.29 -1.00 22.76
N PRO A 25 -2.57 -1.48 21.75
CA PRO A 25 -2.71 -0.93 20.40
C PRO A 25 -4.18 -0.95 19.96
N TYR A 26 -4.65 0.17 19.38
CA TYR A 26 -6.01 0.31 18.85
C TYR A 26 -7.14 0.23 19.90
N ALA A 27 -6.83 0.48 21.15
CA ALA A 27 -7.83 0.54 22.21
C ALA A 27 -8.93 1.57 21.88
N VAL A 28 -10.17 1.20 22.20
CA VAL A 28 -11.35 2.05 22.03
C VAL A 28 -12.23 1.95 23.28
N LYS A 29 -12.98 3.02 23.59
CA LYS A 29 -14.05 2.98 24.60
C LYS A 29 -15.35 2.63 23.89
N LEU A 30 -15.95 1.51 24.29
CA LEU A 30 -17.20 1.01 23.71
C LEU A 30 -18.40 1.72 24.34
N PHE A 31 -19.42 2.01 23.53
CA PHE A 31 -20.70 2.53 24.02
C PHE A 31 -21.81 1.51 23.84
N CYS A 32 -22.12 1.12 22.61
CA CYS A 32 -23.13 0.10 22.36
C CYS A 32 -22.74 -0.81 21.19
N VAL A 33 -23.48 -1.90 21.08
CA VAL A 33 -23.50 -2.78 19.92
C VAL A 33 -24.94 -3.09 19.56
N SER A 34 -25.24 -3.14 18.28
CA SER A 34 -26.53 -3.54 17.74
C SER A 34 -26.36 -4.66 16.72
N ILE A 35 -27.33 -5.54 16.68
CA ILE A 35 -27.42 -6.60 15.66
C ILE A 35 -28.79 -6.60 15.00
N CYS A 36 -28.82 -7.07 13.75
CA CYS A 36 -30.06 -7.35 13.03
C CYS A 36 -29.96 -8.73 12.37
N ASN A 37 -30.96 -9.57 12.62
CA ASN A 37 -31.08 -10.88 12.01
C ASN A 37 -32.54 -11.13 11.55
N GLU A 38 -32.92 -12.37 11.24
CA GLU A 38 -34.26 -12.73 10.78
C GLU A 38 -35.35 -12.56 11.86
N ILE A 39 -34.96 -12.51 13.14
CA ILE A 39 -35.89 -12.34 14.28
C ILE A 39 -36.17 -10.86 14.53
N GLY A 40 -35.21 -9.97 14.19
CA GLY A 40 -35.31 -8.54 14.41
C GLY A 40 -34.00 -7.91 14.86
N THR A 41 -34.08 -6.73 15.43
CA THR A 41 -32.94 -5.98 16.00
C THR A 41 -32.83 -6.22 17.52
N ARG A 42 -31.60 -6.19 18.01
CA ARG A 42 -31.28 -6.20 19.43
C ARG A 42 -30.02 -5.39 19.69
N SER A 43 -30.03 -4.63 20.81
CA SER A 43 -28.93 -3.78 21.22
C SER A 43 -28.53 -3.99 22.65
N TRP A 44 -27.26 -3.68 22.96
CA TRP A 44 -26.69 -3.71 24.29
C TRP A 44 -25.89 -2.43 24.54
N TRP A 45 -26.09 -1.82 25.72
CA TRP A 45 -25.26 -0.71 26.19
C TRP A 45 -24.04 -1.26 26.92
N LEU A 46 -22.86 -1.19 26.28
CA LEU A 46 -21.65 -1.88 26.72
C LEU A 46 -20.94 -1.22 27.90
N GLN A 47 -21.34 0.00 28.29
CA GLN A 47 -20.92 0.62 29.55
C GLN A 47 -21.67 0.06 30.77
N ASP A 48 -22.74 -0.71 30.57
CA ASP A 48 -23.37 -1.53 31.56
C ASP A 48 -22.71 -2.92 31.61
N ALA A 49 -22.25 -3.33 32.80
CA ALA A 49 -21.47 -4.56 32.95
C ALA A 49 -22.30 -5.82 32.66
N ASP A 50 -23.57 -5.83 33.00
CA ASP A 50 -24.47 -6.96 32.82
C ASP A 50 -24.84 -7.12 31.34
N GLN A 51 -25.16 -6.02 30.67
CA GLN A 51 -25.44 -6.03 29.23
C GLN A 51 -24.20 -6.43 28.42
N ARG A 52 -23.03 -5.95 28.82
CA ARG A 52 -21.75 -6.32 28.21
C ARG A 52 -21.46 -7.82 28.34
N ALA A 53 -21.68 -8.38 29.52
CA ALA A 53 -21.54 -9.82 29.78
C ALA A 53 -22.58 -10.66 29.00
N ASP A 54 -23.80 -10.16 28.88
CA ASP A 54 -24.86 -10.81 28.09
C ASP A 54 -24.53 -10.82 26.60
N PHE A 55 -24.01 -9.71 26.04
CA PHE A 55 -23.55 -9.68 24.66
C PHE A 55 -22.40 -10.67 24.40
N ILE A 56 -21.38 -10.70 25.28
CA ILE A 56 -20.23 -11.62 25.13
C ILE A 56 -20.72 -13.09 25.16
N LYS A 57 -21.67 -13.41 26.03
CA LYS A 57 -22.26 -14.74 26.10
C LYS A 57 -23.09 -15.07 24.86
N TRP A 58 -23.78 -14.10 24.31
CA TRP A 58 -24.63 -14.26 23.12
C TRP A 58 -23.81 -14.41 21.83
N PHE A 59 -22.61 -13.78 21.74
CA PHE A 59 -21.81 -13.74 20.54
C PHE A 59 -21.27 -15.13 20.17
N ASP A 60 -21.62 -15.63 19.00
CA ASP A 60 -21.16 -16.93 18.49
C ASP A 60 -20.14 -16.74 17.36
N MET A 61 -18.92 -17.19 17.57
CA MET A 61 -17.83 -17.10 16.59
C MET A 61 -18.04 -18.00 15.35
N ASN A 62 -18.99 -18.94 15.38
CA ASN A 62 -19.31 -19.79 14.22
C ASN A 62 -20.31 -19.11 13.27
N GLU A 63 -20.97 -18.05 13.71
CA GLU A 63 -21.85 -17.27 12.85
C GLU A 63 -21.07 -16.39 11.88
N THR A 64 -21.71 -16.03 10.77
CA THR A 64 -21.15 -15.04 9.82
C THR A 64 -21.80 -13.69 10.08
N TYR A 65 -20.98 -12.70 10.36
CA TYR A 65 -21.39 -11.33 10.62
C TYR A 65 -21.25 -10.46 9.36
N LEU A 66 -22.16 -9.50 9.21
CA LEU A 66 -22.17 -8.53 8.14
C LEU A 66 -21.97 -7.14 8.74
N ALA A 67 -20.91 -6.46 8.33
CA ALA A 67 -20.51 -5.17 8.85
C ALA A 67 -20.28 -4.14 7.74
N HIS A 68 -20.08 -2.89 8.12
CA HIS A 68 -19.67 -1.81 7.21
C HIS A 68 -18.39 -1.15 7.72
N ALA A 69 -17.25 -1.49 7.11
CA ALA A 69 -15.89 -1.12 7.53
C ALA A 69 -15.34 -1.96 8.72
N TYR A 70 -15.54 -3.26 8.68
CA TYR A 70 -15.21 -4.22 9.74
C TYR A 70 -13.84 -4.02 10.39
N GLU A 71 -12.76 -3.90 9.60
CA GLU A 71 -11.40 -3.73 10.11
C GLU A 71 -11.23 -2.43 10.90
N ILE A 72 -11.90 -1.38 10.47
CA ILE A 72 -11.73 -0.02 11.01
C ILE A 72 -12.53 0.14 12.30
N ALA A 73 -13.69 -0.48 12.40
CA ALA A 73 -14.66 -0.32 13.49
C ALA A 73 -14.84 -1.62 14.30
N GLU A 74 -15.61 -2.58 13.80
CA GLU A 74 -16.06 -3.75 14.55
C GLU A 74 -14.92 -4.60 15.09
N ALA A 75 -13.84 -4.77 14.32
CA ALA A 75 -12.69 -5.56 14.74
C ALA A 75 -12.01 -5.01 16.00
N LYS A 76 -11.93 -3.68 16.12
CA LYS A 76 -11.38 -3.03 17.32
C LYS A 76 -12.28 -3.23 18.53
N CYS A 77 -13.59 -3.10 18.32
CA CYS A 77 -14.60 -3.28 19.36
C CYS A 77 -14.62 -4.73 19.88
N LEU A 78 -14.58 -5.70 18.99
CA LEU A 78 -14.49 -7.12 19.35
C LEU A 78 -13.20 -7.44 20.12
N ALA A 79 -12.06 -6.91 19.66
CA ALA A 79 -10.79 -7.08 20.36
C ALA A 79 -10.83 -6.48 21.79
N GLN A 80 -11.51 -5.34 21.96
CA GLN A 80 -11.73 -4.70 23.26
C GLN A 80 -12.56 -5.58 24.21
N LEU A 81 -13.49 -6.37 23.66
CA LEU A 81 -14.29 -7.35 24.38
C LEU A 81 -13.57 -8.68 24.65
N GLY A 82 -12.31 -8.81 24.22
CA GLY A 82 -11.53 -10.04 24.36
C GLY A 82 -11.82 -11.10 23.27
N ILE A 83 -12.59 -10.75 22.24
CA ILE A 83 -12.89 -11.60 21.10
C ILE A 83 -11.83 -11.38 20.03
N ASP A 84 -11.20 -12.44 19.52
CA ASP A 84 -10.20 -12.32 18.44
C ASP A 84 -10.90 -12.06 17.10
N PRO A 85 -10.85 -10.83 16.56
CA PRO A 85 -11.57 -10.50 15.33
C PRO A 85 -11.02 -11.24 14.09
N GLY A 86 -9.78 -11.70 14.13
CA GLY A 86 -9.19 -12.52 13.07
C GLY A 86 -9.80 -13.93 12.95
N LEU A 87 -10.50 -14.40 13.98
CA LEU A 87 -11.18 -15.69 14.00
C LEU A 87 -12.67 -15.61 13.69
N VAL A 88 -13.24 -14.41 13.65
CA VAL A 88 -14.68 -14.19 13.35
C VAL A 88 -14.91 -14.33 11.84
N ASN A 89 -16.01 -14.97 11.45
CA ASN A 89 -16.46 -14.97 10.07
C ASN A 89 -17.25 -13.69 9.77
N PHE A 90 -16.86 -12.95 8.75
CA PHE A 90 -17.51 -11.68 8.40
C PHE A 90 -17.49 -11.39 6.91
N TYR A 91 -18.42 -10.53 6.48
CA TYR A 91 -18.40 -9.83 5.20
C TYR A 91 -18.44 -8.34 5.44
N ASP A 92 -17.70 -7.57 4.61
CA ASP A 92 -17.57 -6.11 4.76
C ASP A 92 -18.16 -5.36 3.57
N THR A 93 -19.35 -4.81 3.75
CA THR A 93 -20.07 -4.09 2.70
C THR A 93 -19.36 -2.81 2.25
N TRP A 94 -18.53 -2.18 3.10
CA TRP A 94 -17.73 -1.02 2.72
C TRP A 94 -16.68 -1.38 1.69
N THR A 95 -15.87 -2.42 1.97
CA THR A 95 -14.83 -2.89 1.07
C THR A 95 -15.42 -3.43 -0.24
N ILE A 96 -16.48 -4.23 -0.17
CA ILE A 96 -17.19 -4.75 -1.35
C ILE A 96 -17.73 -3.60 -2.21
N SER A 97 -18.37 -2.61 -1.61
CA SER A 97 -18.87 -1.41 -2.31
C SER A 97 -17.76 -0.65 -3.02
N MET A 98 -16.65 -0.45 -2.32
CA MET A 98 -15.47 0.24 -2.83
C MET A 98 -14.89 -0.50 -4.05
N LEU A 99 -14.77 -1.83 -3.99
CA LEU A 99 -14.18 -2.62 -5.06
C LEU A 99 -15.07 -2.68 -6.30
N LEU A 100 -16.38 -2.81 -6.14
CA LEU A 100 -17.32 -2.93 -7.25
C LEU A 100 -17.63 -1.60 -7.94
N ASN A 101 -17.60 -0.50 -7.18
CA ASN A 101 -17.96 0.82 -7.72
C ASN A 101 -16.76 1.73 -7.91
N ASP A 102 -15.60 1.35 -7.36
CA ASP A 102 -14.37 2.12 -7.39
C ASP A 102 -14.53 3.57 -6.88
N THR A 103 -15.45 3.75 -5.92
CA THR A 103 -15.81 5.06 -5.33
C THR A 103 -15.35 5.14 -3.89
N ARG A 104 -14.03 5.23 -3.70
CA ARG A 104 -13.39 5.20 -2.36
C ARG A 104 -13.78 6.33 -1.44
N GLU A 105 -14.14 7.49 -2.02
CA GLU A 105 -14.53 8.68 -1.27
C GLU A 105 -16.02 8.66 -0.89
N GLU A 106 -16.83 7.82 -1.54
CA GLU A 106 -18.30 7.79 -1.39
C GLU A 106 -18.84 6.51 -0.76
N ALA A 107 -17.96 5.64 -0.25
CA ALA A 107 -18.36 4.32 0.26
C ALA A 107 -18.99 4.36 1.68
N SER A 108 -19.35 5.52 2.23
CA SER A 108 -20.08 5.58 3.51
C SER A 108 -21.44 4.90 3.42
N LEU A 109 -21.90 4.31 4.53
CA LEU A 109 -23.20 3.62 4.57
C LEU A 109 -24.34 4.49 4.07
N VAL A 110 -24.38 5.78 4.47
CA VAL A 110 -25.36 6.78 4.02
C VAL A 110 -25.38 6.89 2.49
N ASN A 111 -24.21 7.07 1.88
CA ASN A 111 -24.10 7.20 0.43
C ASN A 111 -24.48 5.90 -0.30
N MET A 112 -24.07 4.76 0.25
CA MET A 112 -24.39 3.46 -0.33
C MET A 112 -25.89 3.15 -0.25
N CYS A 113 -26.54 3.41 0.89
CA CYS A 113 -27.98 3.26 1.04
C CYS A 113 -28.76 4.18 0.11
N LYS A 114 -28.36 5.44 0.00
CA LYS A 114 -28.96 6.38 -0.94
C LYS A 114 -28.83 5.88 -2.38
N LYS A 115 -27.63 5.45 -2.78
CA LYS A 115 -27.31 5.04 -4.15
C LYS A 115 -28.01 3.73 -4.55
N PHE A 116 -27.99 2.72 -3.70
CA PHE A 116 -28.41 1.37 -4.04
C PHE A 116 -29.80 1.00 -3.53
N LEU A 117 -30.23 1.57 -2.41
CA LEU A 117 -31.54 1.28 -1.80
C LEU A 117 -32.54 2.40 -2.01
N GLY A 118 -32.11 3.58 -2.44
CA GLY A 118 -32.96 4.78 -2.55
C GLY A 118 -33.38 5.34 -1.18
N VAL A 119 -32.70 4.92 -0.10
CA VAL A 119 -32.99 5.34 1.27
C VAL A 119 -32.11 6.53 1.63
N ASN A 120 -32.73 7.62 2.08
CA ASN A 120 -32.01 8.74 2.70
C ASN A 120 -31.93 8.47 4.20
N ILE A 121 -30.79 8.02 4.69
CA ILE A 121 -30.47 8.03 6.12
C ILE A 121 -30.28 9.50 6.50
N ASP A 122 -30.89 9.94 7.60
CA ASP A 122 -30.76 11.32 8.07
C ASP A 122 -29.30 11.59 8.46
N ALA A 123 -28.61 12.32 7.58
CA ALA A 123 -27.19 12.61 7.73
C ALA A 123 -26.92 13.51 8.95
N ASP A 124 -27.85 14.40 9.28
CA ASP A 124 -27.68 15.35 10.39
C ASP A 124 -27.79 14.64 11.75
N ILE A 125 -28.76 13.71 11.88
CA ILE A 125 -28.88 12.87 13.08
C ILE A 125 -27.66 11.95 13.20
N LYS A 126 -27.23 11.36 12.10
CA LYS A 126 -26.02 10.51 12.08
C LYS A 126 -24.78 11.29 12.52
N GLU A 127 -24.57 12.50 12.02
CA GLU A 127 -23.43 13.33 12.39
C GLU A 127 -23.49 13.71 13.87
N LEU A 128 -24.68 14.05 14.39
CA LEU A 128 -24.89 14.42 15.79
C LEU A 128 -24.55 13.23 16.72
N MET A 129 -25.08 12.05 16.46
CA MET A 129 -24.84 10.86 17.30
C MET A 129 -23.37 10.42 17.24
N ARG A 130 -22.79 10.41 16.05
CA ARG A 130 -21.34 10.14 15.88
C ARG A 130 -20.48 11.15 16.65
N ASP A 131 -20.86 12.42 16.66
CA ASP A 131 -20.15 13.47 17.37
C ASP A 131 -20.18 13.26 18.89
N HIS A 132 -21.33 12.82 19.46
CA HIS A 132 -21.41 12.45 20.87
C HIS A 132 -20.44 11.31 21.22
N CYS A 133 -20.38 10.27 20.37
CA CYS A 133 -19.45 9.15 20.58
C CYS A 133 -17.98 9.60 20.43
N ILE A 134 -17.64 10.35 19.39
CA ILE A 134 -16.27 10.84 19.17
C ILE A 134 -15.81 11.75 20.31
N LYS A 135 -16.68 12.61 20.84
CA LYS A 135 -16.37 13.55 21.91
C LYS A 135 -16.44 12.94 23.31
N ASP A 136 -16.82 11.68 23.42
CA ASP A 136 -17.08 10.99 24.70
C ASP A 136 -18.13 11.75 25.56
N GLU A 137 -19.23 12.15 24.92
CA GLU A 137 -20.33 12.92 25.49
C GLU A 137 -21.67 12.17 25.33
N THR A 138 -21.71 10.91 25.82
CA THR A 138 -22.83 9.99 25.59
C THR A 138 -23.88 9.99 26.70
N GLN A 139 -23.58 10.59 27.85
CA GLN A 139 -24.47 10.60 29.01
C GLN A 139 -25.80 11.32 28.72
N GLY A 140 -26.92 10.61 28.90
CA GLY A 140 -28.26 11.11 28.61
C GLY A 140 -28.72 10.95 27.16
N HIS A 141 -27.88 10.35 26.31
CA HIS A 141 -28.16 10.06 24.89
C HIS A 141 -28.11 8.56 24.56
N GLU A 142 -28.06 7.69 25.59
CA GLU A 142 -27.83 6.25 25.44
C GLU A 142 -28.86 5.58 24.52
N GLU A 143 -30.17 5.87 24.74
CA GLU A 143 -31.24 5.32 23.91
C GLU A 143 -31.20 5.81 22.46
N GLU A 144 -30.83 7.08 22.26
CA GLU A 144 -30.72 7.67 20.92
C GLU A 144 -29.56 7.07 20.15
N ILE A 145 -28.40 6.88 20.80
CA ILE A 145 -27.21 6.25 20.24
C ILE A 145 -27.51 4.78 19.89
N MET A 146 -28.18 4.03 20.75
CA MET A 146 -28.58 2.65 20.46
C MET A 146 -29.53 2.56 19.28
N ARG A 147 -30.56 3.42 19.21
CA ARG A 147 -31.47 3.46 18.04
C ARG A 147 -30.74 3.81 16.75
N TYR A 148 -29.76 4.71 16.82
CA TYR A 148 -28.92 5.05 15.68
C TYR A 148 -28.09 3.82 15.24
N CYS A 149 -27.39 3.16 16.16
CA CYS A 149 -26.65 1.92 15.90
C CYS A 149 -27.54 0.80 15.33
N GLU A 150 -28.77 0.63 15.84
CA GLU A 150 -29.78 -0.31 15.27
C GLU A 150 -30.10 0.02 13.82
N SER A 151 -30.29 1.31 13.51
CA SER A 151 -30.66 1.75 12.15
C SER A 151 -29.58 1.41 11.12
N ASP A 152 -28.31 1.44 11.51
CA ASP A 152 -27.20 1.11 10.60
C ASP A 152 -27.16 -0.39 10.28
N THR A 153 -27.56 -1.28 11.21
CA THR A 153 -27.59 -2.73 10.97
C THR A 153 -28.68 -3.18 10.00
N VAL A 154 -29.83 -2.51 9.97
CA VAL A 154 -31.00 -2.92 9.17
C VAL A 154 -30.71 -2.88 7.66
N TYR A 155 -29.85 -1.97 7.21
CA TYR A 155 -29.58 -1.78 5.80
C TYR A 155 -28.48 -2.67 5.23
N LEU A 156 -27.68 -3.34 6.07
CA LEU A 156 -26.49 -4.08 5.59
C LEU A 156 -26.86 -5.26 4.70
N LYS A 157 -27.85 -6.09 5.10
CA LYS A 157 -28.28 -7.24 4.29
C LYS A 157 -28.90 -6.84 2.95
N PRO A 158 -29.86 -5.89 2.89
CA PRO A 158 -30.35 -5.35 1.61
C PRO A 158 -29.26 -4.74 0.75
N LEU A 159 -28.27 -4.06 1.34
CA LEU A 159 -27.13 -3.50 0.61
C LEU A 159 -26.28 -4.63 -0.01
N LEU A 160 -25.96 -5.69 0.75
CA LEU A 160 -25.19 -6.82 0.22
C LEU A 160 -25.90 -7.49 -0.98
N GLU A 161 -27.23 -7.65 -0.93
CA GLU A 161 -28.03 -8.21 -2.03
C GLU A 161 -27.94 -7.31 -3.29
N LYS A 162 -27.95 -5.99 -3.12
CA LYS A 162 -27.74 -5.06 -4.24
C LYS A 162 -26.31 -5.10 -4.79
N LEU A 163 -25.32 -5.27 -3.93
CA LEU A 163 -23.93 -5.41 -4.34
C LEU A 163 -23.70 -6.70 -5.13
N ALA A 164 -24.41 -7.80 -4.79
CA ALA A 164 -24.41 -9.02 -5.61
C ALA A 164 -24.96 -8.76 -7.03
N ALA A 165 -26.03 -8.00 -7.13
CA ALA A 165 -26.57 -7.61 -8.45
C ALA A 165 -25.58 -6.71 -9.23
N VAL A 166 -24.88 -5.79 -8.57
CA VAL A 166 -23.83 -4.96 -9.17
C VAL A 166 -22.68 -5.84 -9.68
N TYR A 167 -22.22 -6.80 -8.89
CA TYR A 167 -21.18 -7.74 -9.29
C TYR A 167 -21.55 -8.48 -10.59
N ASN A 168 -22.71 -9.10 -10.64
CA ASN A 168 -23.19 -9.81 -11.83
C ASN A 168 -23.33 -8.87 -13.03
N TYR A 169 -23.84 -7.65 -12.83
CA TYR A 169 -23.92 -6.63 -13.88
C TYR A 169 -22.54 -6.27 -14.42
N ARG A 170 -21.53 -6.05 -13.55
CA ARG A 170 -20.16 -5.73 -13.96
C ARG A 170 -19.54 -6.82 -14.84
N LEU A 171 -19.77 -8.09 -14.52
CA LEU A 171 -19.28 -9.22 -15.32
C LEU A 171 -20.03 -9.39 -16.66
N SER A 172 -21.26 -8.91 -16.77
CA SER A 172 -22.06 -8.98 -18.00
C SER A 172 -21.78 -7.85 -19.00
N LEU A 173 -21.01 -6.81 -18.61
CA LEU A 173 -20.74 -5.68 -19.49
C LEU A 173 -19.88 -6.06 -20.69
N SER A 174 -20.10 -5.40 -21.82
CA SER A 174 -19.33 -5.59 -23.06
C SER A 174 -17.85 -5.21 -22.92
N ASN A 175 -17.50 -4.40 -21.93
CA ASN A 175 -16.13 -4.02 -21.59
C ASN A 175 -15.55 -4.83 -20.41
N CYS A 176 -16.13 -5.99 -20.12
CA CYS A 176 -15.54 -7.01 -19.27
C CYS A 176 -14.50 -7.79 -20.10
N ILE A 177 -13.26 -7.81 -19.63
CA ILE A 177 -12.13 -8.45 -20.31
C ILE A 177 -11.62 -9.59 -19.44
N ALA A 178 -11.74 -10.82 -19.92
CA ALA A 178 -11.17 -11.99 -19.28
C ALA A 178 -9.76 -12.26 -19.81
N LEU A 179 -8.79 -12.39 -18.89
CA LEU A 179 -7.40 -12.78 -19.21
C LEU A 179 -7.18 -14.29 -19.21
N GLY A 180 -8.21 -15.08 -18.91
CA GLY A 180 -8.22 -16.54 -18.89
C GLY A 180 -9.57 -17.11 -19.31
N THR A 181 -9.72 -18.41 -19.14
CA THR A 181 -10.92 -19.16 -19.58
C THR A 181 -11.93 -19.42 -18.47
N SER A 182 -11.56 -19.27 -17.19
CA SER A 182 -12.47 -19.47 -16.07
C SER A 182 -13.32 -18.24 -15.82
N LEU A 183 -14.64 -18.42 -15.79
CA LEU A 183 -15.62 -17.40 -15.36
C LEU A 183 -16.46 -17.93 -14.20
N ASP A 184 -16.03 -18.98 -13.52
CA ASP A 184 -16.77 -19.66 -12.46
C ASP A 184 -16.65 -18.99 -11.10
N TYR A 185 -15.95 -17.86 -11.02
CA TYR A 185 -15.76 -17.08 -9.80
C TYR A 185 -17.06 -16.39 -9.42
N THR A 186 -17.68 -16.85 -8.34
CA THR A 186 -18.98 -16.35 -7.91
C THR A 186 -18.87 -15.10 -7.04
N PHE A 187 -20.01 -14.44 -6.79
CA PHE A 187 -20.04 -13.34 -5.81
C PHE A 187 -19.64 -13.83 -4.40
N THR A 188 -19.99 -15.06 -4.04
CA THR A 188 -19.58 -15.67 -2.76
C THR A 188 -18.05 -15.79 -2.68
N ASP A 189 -17.41 -16.32 -3.73
CA ASP A 189 -15.93 -16.41 -3.77
C ASP A 189 -15.28 -15.04 -3.64
N PHE A 190 -15.86 -14.02 -4.28
CA PHE A 190 -15.38 -12.65 -4.24
C PHE A 190 -15.44 -12.04 -2.83
N ILE A 191 -16.57 -12.19 -2.12
CA ILE A 191 -16.71 -11.66 -0.77
C ILE A 191 -15.89 -12.45 0.25
N GLU A 192 -15.74 -13.76 0.08
CA GLU A 192 -14.88 -14.60 0.92
C GLU A 192 -13.39 -14.24 0.74
N SER A 193 -12.94 -14.09 -0.50
CA SER A 193 -11.56 -13.64 -0.78
C SER A 193 -11.29 -12.26 -0.17
N THR A 194 -12.23 -11.33 -0.32
CA THR A 194 -12.14 -9.99 0.27
C THR A 194 -12.04 -10.04 1.79
N SER A 195 -12.87 -10.85 2.44
CA SER A 195 -12.86 -11.03 3.89
C SER A 195 -11.58 -11.69 4.39
N ASN A 196 -11.04 -12.64 3.63
CA ASN A 196 -9.75 -13.27 3.93
C ASN A 196 -8.58 -12.28 3.81
N ASP A 197 -8.62 -11.35 2.85
CA ASP A 197 -7.63 -10.28 2.74
C ASP A 197 -7.67 -9.34 3.96
N ILE A 198 -8.87 -8.94 4.40
CA ILE A 198 -9.05 -8.11 5.60
C ILE A 198 -8.60 -8.87 6.86
N ARG A 199 -8.95 -10.15 6.97
CA ARG A 199 -8.49 -11.01 8.07
C ARG A 199 -6.97 -11.12 8.11
N ALA A 200 -6.35 -11.29 6.95
CA ALA A 200 -4.90 -11.34 6.82
C ALA A 200 -4.25 -10.02 7.29
N SER A 201 -4.82 -8.88 6.94
CA SER A 201 -4.32 -7.57 7.39
C SER A 201 -4.34 -7.45 8.92
N MET A 202 -5.42 -7.88 9.56
CA MET A 202 -5.53 -7.87 11.02
C MET A 202 -4.51 -8.79 11.69
N ILE A 203 -4.31 -10.01 11.16
CA ILE A 203 -3.33 -10.96 11.70
C ILE A 203 -1.91 -10.40 11.58
N ILE A 204 -1.54 -9.84 10.42
CA ILE A 204 -0.22 -9.24 10.20
C ILE A 204 -0.04 -8.02 11.11
N SER A 205 -1.04 -7.16 11.22
CA SER A 205 -1.01 -5.99 12.11
C SER A 205 -0.83 -6.39 13.59
N LYS A 206 -1.52 -7.45 14.03
CA LYS A 206 -1.41 -8.00 15.40
C LYS A 206 -0.03 -8.65 15.65
N GLN A 207 0.58 -9.26 14.63
CA GLN A 207 1.92 -9.85 14.74
C GLN A 207 2.96 -8.79 15.05
N GLY A 208 2.86 -7.59 14.47
CA GLY A 208 3.81 -6.51 14.61
C GLY A 208 5.18 -6.81 13.97
N ILE A 209 5.92 -5.77 13.68
CA ILE A 209 7.26 -5.86 13.09
C ILE A 209 8.28 -6.01 14.21
N PRO A 210 9.09 -7.08 14.28
CA PRO A 210 10.13 -7.25 15.29
C PRO A 210 11.24 -6.20 15.07
N VAL A 211 11.54 -5.39 16.07
CA VAL A 211 12.52 -4.31 15.96
C VAL A 211 13.34 -4.15 17.23
N ASN A 212 14.56 -3.68 17.05
CA ASN A 212 15.39 -3.20 18.15
C ASN A 212 14.92 -1.79 18.57
N ALA A 213 14.26 -1.69 19.72
CA ALA A 213 13.68 -0.44 20.23
C ALA A 213 14.74 0.65 20.48
N GLU A 214 15.92 0.27 20.98
CA GLU A 214 17.01 1.22 21.23
C GLU A 214 17.61 1.73 19.92
N TYR A 215 17.76 0.84 18.92
CA TYR A 215 18.18 1.25 17.58
C TYR A 215 17.15 2.23 16.94
N MET A 216 15.85 1.98 17.08
CA MET A 216 14.82 2.89 16.59
C MET A 216 14.88 4.27 17.24
N LYS A 217 15.15 4.36 18.53
CA LYS A 217 15.35 5.63 19.24
C LYS A 217 16.62 6.35 18.78
N ARG A 218 17.74 5.61 18.63
CA ARG A 218 18.99 6.16 18.07
C ARG A 218 18.76 6.67 16.65
N LEU A 219 18.04 5.92 15.85
CA LEU A 219 17.68 6.28 14.48
C LEU A 219 16.86 7.59 14.44
N GLN A 220 15.89 7.76 15.33
CA GLN A 220 15.13 9.01 15.44
C GLN A 220 16.06 10.19 15.76
N SER A 221 16.94 10.02 16.75
CA SER A 221 17.88 11.07 17.15
C SER A 221 18.83 11.45 16.01
N ALA A 222 19.37 10.43 15.31
CA ALA A 222 20.25 10.61 14.16
C ALA A 222 19.55 11.35 13.02
N MET A 223 18.30 10.98 12.71
CA MET A 223 17.49 11.63 11.67
C MET A 223 17.16 13.07 12.02
N THR A 224 16.83 13.32 13.27
CA THR A 224 16.57 14.69 13.76
C THR A 224 17.81 15.54 13.61
N GLN A 225 18.98 15.04 14.03
CA GLN A 225 20.24 15.76 13.91
C GLN A 225 20.60 16.02 12.45
N PHE A 226 20.54 15.00 11.59
CA PHE A 226 20.82 15.15 10.17
C PHE A 226 19.92 16.20 9.50
N LYS A 227 18.62 16.17 9.79
CA LYS A 227 17.67 17.17 9.29
C LYS A 227 18.03 18.58 9.75
N MET A 228 18.40 18.73 11.03
CA MET A 228 18.77 20.02 11.59
C MET A 228 20.07 20.56 10.98
N ASP A 229 21.09 19.71 10.85
CA ASP A 229 22.36 20.09 10.22
C ASP A 229 22.15 20.55 8.77
N TYR A 230 21.30 19.82 8.03
CA TYR A 230 20.99 20.19 6.65
C TYR A 230 20.23 21.51 6.55
N ILE A 231 19.25 21.77 7.42
CA ILE A 231 18.52 23.04 7.48
C ILE A 231 19.49 24.18 7.84
N GLN A 232 20.38 23.99 8.81
CA GLN A 232 21.36 25.00 9.19
C GLN A 232 22.31 25.34 8.05
N GLU A 233 22.80 24.31 7.33
CA GLU A 233 23.66 24.53 6.19
C GLU A 233 22.94 25.23 5.03
N MET A 234 21.70 24.83 4.70
CA MET A 234 20.89 25.57 3.71
C MET A 234 20.64 27.02 4.15
N ASN A 235 20.38 27.25 5.43
CA ASN A 235 20.16 28.60 5.92
C ASN A 235 21.43 29.46 5.91
N SER A 236 22.60 28.89 6.20
CA SER A 236 23.84 29.63 6.12
C SER A 236 24.16 30.12 4.70
N ARG A 237 23.68 29.40 3.69
CA ARG A 237 23.91 29.70 2.26
C ARG A 237 22.78 30.54 1.64
N PHE A 238 21.54 30.24 1.99
CA PHE A 238 20.35 30.69 1.23
C PHE A 238 19.28 31.35 2.10
N ASN A 239 19.35 31.20 3.42
CA ASN A 239 18.38 31.73 4.39
C ASN A 239 16.91 31.40 4.02
N CYS A 240 16.65 30.14 3.66
CA CYS A 240 15.37 29.68 3.08
C CYS A 240 14.46 28.92 4.07
N PHE A 241 14.81 28.85 5.35
CA PHE A 241 13.96 28.31 6.41
C PHE A 241 13.74 29.35 7.52
N LYS A 242 12.52 29.40 8.03
CA LYS A 242 12.13 30.24 9.17
C LYS A 242 11.95 29.41 10.42
N LEU A 243 12.52 29.87 11.54
CA LEU A 243 12.26 29.30 12.86
C LEU A 243 10.86 29.71 13.33
N LYS A 244 10.03 28.74 13.68
CA LYS A 244 8.70 28.97 14.25
C LYS A 244 8.76 29.15 15.76
N LYS A 245 7.64 29.60 16.35
CA LYS A 245 7.49 29.81 17.80
C LYS A 245 7.65 28.52 18.62
N ASP A 246 7.34 27.37 18.04
CA ASP A 246 7.47 26.05 18.64
C ASP A 246 8.89 25.46 18.53
N GLY A 247 9.86 26.23 18.04
CA GLY A 247 11.23 25.79 17.84
C GLY A 247 11.47 24.95 16.57
N THR A 248 10.45 24.67 15.78
CA THR A 248 10.57 23.94 14.51
C THR A 248 10.90 24.89 13.36
N TYR A 249 11.45 24.35 12.27
CA TYR A 249 11.72 25.10 11.05
C TYR A 249 10.64 24.86 10.00
N SER A 250 10.30 25.91 9.25
CA SER A 250 9.46 25.82 8.06
C SER A 250 10.14 26.48 6.86
N GLU A 251 9.87 25.95 5.68
CA GLU A 251 10.35 26.55 4.42
C GLU A 251 9.82 27.98 4.26
N ASP A 252 10.71 28.93 3.96
CA ASP A 252 10.31 30.27 3.54
C ASP A 252 9.99 30.26 2.05
N GLN A 253 8.72 30.06 1.73
CA GLN A 253 8.25 29.95 0.36
C GLN A 253 8.57 31.20 -0.49
N ALA A 254 8.60 32.40 0.08
CA ALA A 254 8.93 33.61 -0.64
C ALA A 254 10.40 33.60 -1.12
N VAL A 255 11.31 33.27 -0.19
CA VAL A 255 12.75 33.16 -0.50
C VAL A 255 13.02 32.02 -1.49
N ILE A 256 12.39 30.85 -1.28
CA ILE A 256 12.54 29.71 -2.19
C ILE A 256 12.10 30.05 -3.61
N GLN A 257 10.95 30.72 -3.76
CA GLN A 257 10.49 31.14 -5.08
C GLN A 257 11.42 32.14 -5.76
N GLU A 258 11.97 33.08 -5.01
CA GLU A 258 12.91 34.07 -5.54
C GLU A 258 14.22 33.44 -5.99
N LEU A 259 14.78 32.55 -5.17
CA LEU A 259 16.02 31.85 -5.50
C LEU A 259 15.85 30.91 -6.69
N LEU A 260 14.80 30.10 -6.68
CA LEU A 260 14.50 29.15 -7.76
C LEU A 260 14.27 29.87 -9.10
N LYS A 261 13.60 31.04 -9.09
CA LYS A 261 13.36 31.85 -10.29
C LYS A 261 14.67 32.26 -11.02
N LYS A 262 15.77 32.40 -10.28
CA LYS A 262 17.08 32.76 -10.86
C LYS A 262 17.77 31.58 -11.59
N GLU A 263 17.34 30.37 -11.31
CA GLU A 263 18.03 29.15 -11.79
C GLU A 263 17.21 28.31 -12.80
N VAL A 264 15.89 28.55 -12.87
CA VAL A 264 14.99 27.77 -13.74
C VAL A 264 14.59 28.58 -14.98
N PRO A 265 14.27 27.90 -16.10
CA PRO A 265 13.81 28.58 -17.32
C PRO A 265 12.44 29.24 -17.12
N SER A 266 12.13 30.25 -17.93
CA SER A 266 10.88 31.05 -17.84
C SER A 266 9.59 30.21 -17.99
N ASN A 267 9.67 29.08 -18.68
CA ASN A 267 8.58 28.12 -18.89
C ASN A 267 8.52 27.01 -17.82
N TRP A 268 9.19 27.20 -16.67
CA TRP A 268 9.13 26.25 -15.56
C TRP A 268 7.70 25.94 -15.12
N VAL A 269 7.46 24.69 -14.72
CA VAL A 269 6.16 24.23 -14.26
C VAL A 269 5.70 25.05 -13.05
N LYS A 270 4.44 25.49 -13.08
CA LYS A 270 3.80 26.23 -11.97
C LYS A 270 2.69 25.40 -11.34
N THR A 271 2.52 25.59 -10.05
CA THR A 271 1.37 25.06 -9.29
C THR A 271 0.07 25.77 -9.70
N ALA A 272 -1.08 25.23 -9.30
CA ALA A 272 -2.38 25.88 -9.52
C ALA A 272 -2.47 27.31 -8.93
N SER A 273 -1.66 27.59 -7.87
CA SER A 273 -1.56 28.94 -7.28
C SER A 273 -0.56 29.87 -7.98
N GLY A 274 0.00 29.46 -9.14
CA GLY A 274 0.94 30.24 -9.93
C GLY A 274 2.39 30.25 -9.43
N LYS A 275 2.70 29.55 -8.34
CA LYS A 275 4.08 29.43 -7.83
C LYS A 275 4.89 28.43 -8.65
N LEU A 276 6.21 28.62 -8.75
CA LEU A 276 7.11 27.66 -9.35
C LEU A 276 7.03 26.33 -8.60
N SER A 277 6.93 25.23 -9.34
CA SER A 277 6.89 23.89 -8.73
C SER A 277 8.21 23.56 -8.05
N THR A 278 8.12 23.11 -6.80
CA THR A 278 9.25 22.59 -5.99
C THR A 278 9.11 21.08 -5.75
N ALA A 279 8.25 20.40 -6.51
CA ALA A 279 8.09 18.96 -6.41
C ALA A 279 9.39 18.26 -6.88
N SER A 280 9.82 17.21 -6.19
CA SER A 280 10.99 16.40 -6.53
C SER A 280 11.04 16.04 -8.01
N GLU A 281 9.89 15.55 -8.53
CA GLU A 281 9.78 15.15 -9.95
C GLU A 281 10.08 16.30 -10.92
N THR A 282 9.70 17.53 -10.54
CA THR A 282 9.97 18.72 -11.37
C THR A 282 11.43 19.17 -11.22
N LEU A 283 11.94 19.20 -9.99
CA LEU A 283 13.34 19.61 -9.73
C LEU A 283 14.35 18.68 -10.41
N LYS A 284 14.04 17.38 -10.48
CA LYS A 284 14.84 16.36 -11.17
C LYS A 284 15.09 16.67 -12.66
N GLU A 285 14.23 17.47 -13.28
CA GLU A 285 14.40 17.86 -14.70
C GLU A 285 15.66 18.71 -14.94
N LEU A 286 16.12 19.44 -13.92
CA LEU A 286 17.20 20.42 -14.08
C LEU A 286 18.35 20.23 -13.09
N PHE A 287 18.12 19.57 -11.96
CA PHE A 287 19.07 19.50 -10.85
C PHE A 287 19.47 18.06 -10.54
N ASP A 288 20.69 17.87 -10.02
CA ASP A 288 21.17 16.61 -9.48
C ASP A 288 21.03 16.60 -7.95
N CYS A 289 20.55 15.49 -7.37
CA CYS A 289 20.40 15.34 -5.94
C CYS A 289 21.56 14.59 -5.26
N HIS A 290 22.58 14.16 -5.99
CA HIS A 290 23.61 13.30 -5.41
C HIS A 290 24.62 14.06 -4.57
N ARG A 291 24.98 15.27 -4.96
CA ARG A 291 25.89 16.15 -4.20
C ARG A 291 25.55 17.61 -4.49
N PRO A 292 24.72 18.24 -3.67
CA PRO A 292 24.45 19.65 -3.85
C PRO A 292 25.75 20.47 -3.62
N ASP A 293 26.15 21.25 -4.61
CA ASP A 293 27.38 22.06 -4.55
C ASP A 293 27.07 23.56 -4.44
N LYS A 294 26.78 24.22 -5.56
CA LYS A 294 26.66 25.68 -5.61
C LYS A 294 25.24 26.18 -5.87
N ARG A 295 24.45 25.41 -6.60
CA ARG A 295 23.13 25.81 -7.07
C ARG A 295 22.09 25.57 -6.01
N PHE A 296 21.24 26.57 -5.75
CA PHE A 296 20.13 26.45 -4.79
C PHE A 296 19.18 25.29 -5.16
N GLY A 297 18.88 25.11 -6.46
CA GLY A 297 18.00 24.06 -6.94
C GLY A 297 18.51 22.65 -6.62
N GLU A 298 19.83 22.41 -6.59
CA GLU A 298 20.42 21.12 -6.18
C GLU A 298 20.20 20.86 -4.69
N TRP A 299 20.40 21.87 -3.85
CA TRP A 299 20.13 21.81 -2.41
C TRP A 299 18.65 21.60 -2.13
N LEU A 300 17.77 22.32 -2.84
CA LEU A 300 16.33 22.15 -2.71
C LEU A 300 15.89 20.77 -3.18
N PHE A 301 16.46 20.25 -4.25
CA PHE A 301 16.16 18.91 -4.75
C PHE A 301 16.60 17.83 -3.75
N TYR A 302 17.81 17.90 -3.21
CA TYR A 302 18.28 16.97 -2.18
C TYR A 302 17.38 17.02 -0.92
N TRP A 303 16.98 18.21 -0.51
CA TRP A 303 16.01 18.39 0.56
C TRP A 303 14.69 17.65 0.29
N LYS A 304 14.10 17.89 -0.85
CA LYS A 304 12.78 17.32 -1.23
C LYS A 304 12.83 15.82 -1.50
N GLU A 305 13.91 15.32 -2.07
CA GLU A 305 14.04 13.93 -2.49
C GLU A 305 14.60 13.02 -1.41
N LYS A 306 15.51 13.53 -0.58
CA LYS A 306 16.25 12.72 0.38
C LYS A 306 15.95 13.05 1.83
N VAL A 307 16.10 14.30 2.23
CA VAL A 307 16.02 14.68 3.67
C VAL A 307 14.57 14.69 4.16
N GLN A 308 13.69 15.37 3.46
CA GLN A 308 12.30 15.52 3.87
C GLN A 308 11.53 14.18 3.91
N PRO A 309 11.60 13.29 2.91
CA PRO A 309 10.95 11.98 2.97
C PRO A 309 11.56 11.07 4.04
N ALA A 310 12.90 11.02 4.13
CA ALA A 310 13.59 10.19 5.11
C ALA A 310 13.29 10.62 6.55
N SER A 311 13.12 11.92 6.80
CA SER A 311 12.78 12.43 8.13
C SER A 311 11.31 12.27 8.50
N LYS A 312 10.43 12.03 7.52
CA LYS A 312 9.00 11.92 7.76
C LYS A 312 8.69 10.61 8.49
N GLY A 313 8.00 10.71 9.60
CA GLY A 313 7.65 9.57 10.44
C GLY A 313 8.75 9.16 11.44
N ILE A 314 10.03 9.36 11.14
CA ILE A 314 11.14 9.02 12.03
C ILE A 314 11.57 10.24 12.84
N ALA A 315 12.06 11.29 12.18
CA ALA A 315 12.55 12.48 12.90
C ALA A 315 11.46 13.20 13.70
N ASP A 316 10.20 13.16 13.27
CA ASP A 316 9.06 13.68 14.02
C ASP A 316 8.58 12.75 15.14
N GLY A 317 9.17 11.55 15.25
CA GLY A 317 8.86 10.54 16.27
C GLY A 317 7.53 9.81 16.06
N SER A 318 6.79 10.07 14.97
CA SER A 318 5.48 9.46 14.79
C SER A 318 5.54 7.92 14.67
N TRP A 319 6.60 7.35 14.12
CA TRP A 319 6.78 5.90 14.07
C TRP A 319 6.98 5.28 15.46
N LEU A 320 7.63 6.02 16.39
CA LEU A 320 7.82 5.52 17.75
C LEU A 320 6.51 5.42 18.54
N THR A 321 5.46 6.12 18.10
CA THR A 321 4.12 5.99 18.70
C THR A 321 3.53 4.59 18.48
N SER A 322 3.97 3.89 17.45
CA SER A 322 3.58 2.51 17.13
C SER A 322 4.46 1.46 17.83
N LEU A 323 5.52 1.88 18.53
CA LEU A 323 6.45 0.98 19.21
C LEU A 323 5.88 0.53 20.57
N ARG A 324 5.87 -0.79 20.80
CA ARG A 324 5.50 -1.42 22.08
C ARG A 324 6.50 -2.53 22.36
N GLY A 325 7.37 -2.31 23.36
CA GLY A 325 8.48 -3.22 23.63
C GLY A 325 9.41 -3.38 22.41
N ASP A 326 9.58 -4.59 21.95
CA ASP A 326 10.38 -4.99 20.78
C ASP A 326 9.58 -5.10 19.47
N ARG A 327 8.38 -4.49 19.40
CA ARG A 327 7.48 -4.56 18.25
C ARG A 327 6.96 -3.21 17.82
N MET A 328 6.91 -3.00 16.52
CA MET A 328 6.13 -1.91 15.90
C MET A 328 4.82 -2.44 15.36
N TYR A 329 3.72 -1.81 15.75
CA TYR A 329 2.37 -2.20 15.33
C TYR A 329 1.81 -1.20 14.32
N VAL A 330 1.47 -1.68 13.14
CA VAL A 330 0.80 -0.90 12.11
C VAL A 330 -0.71 -1.06 12.28
N SER A 331 -1.41 0.01 12.65
CA SER A 331 -2.83 -0.06 13.05
C SER A 331 -3.78 -0.38 11.91
N THR A 332 -3.40 -0.11 10.69
CA THR A 332 -4.24 -0.34 9.52
C THR A 332 -3.40 -0.69 8.30
N LEU A 333 -3.24 -1.98 8.07
CA LEU A 333 -2.71 -2.49 6.83
C LEU A 333 -3.90 -2.73 5.89
N GLN A 334 -4.04 -1.91 4.86
CA GLN A 334 -5.19 -1.96 3.95
C GLN A 334 -4.84 -2.72 2.66
N PRO A 335 -5.31 -3.97 2.50
CA PRO A 335 -4.90 -4.82 1.38
C PRO A 335 -5.47 -4.40 0.02
N LEU A 336 -6.61 -3.72 0.01
CA LEU A 336 -7.40 -3.47 -1.21
C LEU A 336 -7.53 -1.99 -1.55
N LYS A 337 -6.83 -1.11 -0.85
CA LYS A 337 -7.02 0.35 -0.98
C LYS A 337 -6.39 0.95 -2.23
N SER A 338 -5.29 0.43 -2.73
CA SER A 338 -4.65 0.97 -3.94
C SER A 338 -5.49 0.67 -5.18
N LYS A 339 -5.31 1.44 -6.26
CA LYS A 339 -6.00 1.22 -7.55
C LYS A 339 -5.72 -0.13 -8.18
N THR A 340 -4.62 -0.75 -7.80
CA THR A 340 -4.18 -2.08 -8.23
C THR A 340 -4.35 -3.12 -7.14
N HIS A 341 -5.10 -2.82 -6.07
CA HIS A 341 -5.36 -3.69 -4.92
C HIS A 341 -4.08 -4.15 -4.18
N ARG A 342 -2.98 -3.38 -4.28
CA ARG A 342 -1.76 -3.61 -3.49
C ARG A 342 -1.98 -3.23 -2.03
N TRP A 343 -1.26 -3.91 -1.15
CA TRP A 343 -1.19 -3.60 0.27
C TRP A 343 -0.69 -2.18 0.52
N GLN A 344 -1.37 -1.46 1.40
CA GLN A 344 -0.99 -0.11 1.80
C GLN A 344 -1.09 0.07 3.31
N GLY A 345 -0.10 0.74 3.89
CA GLY A 345 -0.14 1.19 5.27
C GLY A 345 -0.12 2.71 5.36
N ARG A 346 -0.36 3.26 6.54
CA ARG A 346 -0.25 4.69 6.78
C ARG A 346 1.21 5.08 6.99
N SER A 347 1.68 6.13 6.32
CA SER A 347 3.07 6.60 6.43
C SER A 347 3.47 7.00 7.84
N LYS A 348 2.53 7.46 8.65
CA LYS A 348 2.77 7.86 10.05
C LYS A 348 2.98 6.67 11.00
N GLU A 349 2.61 5.47 10.60
CA GLU A 349 2.66 4.26 11.43
C GLU A 349 3.89 3.39 11.16
N GLY A 350 4.76 3.79 10.23
CA GLY A 350 6.01 3.08 9.98
C GLY A 350 5.86 1.78 9.19
N TYR A 351 4.93 1.71 8.23
CA TYR A 351 4.76 0.53 7.38
C TYR A 351 6.04 0.19 6.59
N VAL A 352 6.47 -1.07 6.63
CA VAL A 352 7.79 -1.52 6.12
C VAL A 352 8.09 -1.15 4.66
N PRO A 353 7.17 -1.19 3.68
CA PRO A 353 7.44 -0.72 2.32
C PRO A 353 7.91 0.73 2.23
N LEU A 354 7.64 1.53 3.26
CA LEU A 354 8.09 2.92 3.36
C LEU A 354 9.51 3.04 3.94
N TRP A 355 10.06 1.94 4.47
CA TRP A 355 11.38 1.93 5.06
C TRP A 355 12.45 1.90 3.97
N THR A 356 13.39 2.80 4.08
CA THR A 356 14.62 2.73 3.28
C THR A 356 15.48 1.58 3.78
N GLY A 357 16.45 1.14 2.95
CA GLY A 357 17.29 0.03 3.33
C GLY A 357 17.94 0.17 4.71
N TRP A 358 18.47 1.36 5.05
CA TRP A 358 19.11 1.61 6.35
C TRP A 358 18.12 1.64 7.54
N THR A 359 16.82 1.90 7.34
CA THR A 359 15.82 1.76 8.40
C THR A 359 15.45 0.30 8.65
N ARG A 360 15.58 -0.56 7.64
CA ARG A 360 15.37 -2.00 7.78
C ARG A 360 16.40 -2.65 8.71
N ALA A 361 17.56 -2.01 8.95
CA ALA A 361 18.53 -2.42 9.95
C ALA A 361 17.97 -2.45 11.40
N ALA A 362 16.81 -1.83 11.63
CA ALA A 362 16.10 -1.94 12.89
C ALA A 362 15.40 -3.29 13.11
N ILE A 363 15.24 -4.12 12.07
CA ILE A 363 14.57 -5.41 12.19
C ILE A 363 15.46 -6.34 13.04
N ASP A 364 14.88 -6.82 14.15
CA ASP A 364 15.59 -7.61 15.14
C ASP A 364 14.64 -8.71 15.67
N PRO A 365 14.73 -9.92 15.12
CA PRO A 365 13.93 -11.03 15.60
C PRO A 365 14.39 -11.45 17.02
N PRO A 366 13.48 -11.96 17.88
CA PRO A 366 13.85 -12.48 19.17
C PRO A 366 14.94 -13.57 19.08
N GLU A 367 15.69 -13.78 20.16
CA GLU A 367 16.68 -14.86 20.23
C GLU A 367 16.09 -16.21 19.84
N GLY A 368 16.76 -16.96 18.98
CA GLY A 368 16.31 -18.24 18.44
C GLY A 368 15.23 -18.13 17.34
N TRP A 369 14.93 -16.91 16.87
CA TRP A 369 14.03 -16.66 15.75
C TRP A 369 14.77 -16.08 14.54
N TYR A 370 14.24 -16.34 13.36
CA TYR A 370 14.70 -15.78 12.10
C TYR A 370 13.62 -14.88 11.49
N ALA A 371 14.03 -13.76 10.95
CA ALA A 371 13.22 -12.96 10.03
C ALA A 371 13.67 -13.30 8.60
N ILE A 372 12.77 -13.82 7.77
CA ILE A 372 13.08 -14.32 6.43
C ILE A 372 12.23 -13.58 5.39
N GLU A 373 12.88 -13.10 4.33
CA GLU A 373 12.27 -12.52 3.14
C GLU A 373 12.24 -13.54 2.01
N CYS A 374 11.08 -13.73 1.37
CA CYS A 374 10.92 -14.38 0.08
C CYS A 374 10.32 -13.37 -0.91
N ASP A 375 10.95 -13.21 -2.07
CA ASP A 375 10.68 -12.17 -3.05
C ASP A 375 10.57 -12.76 -4.45
N TYR A 376 9.53 -12.40 -5.21
CA TYR A 376 9.39 -12.85 -6.59
C TYR A 376 10.48 -12.25 -7.47
N HIS A 377 11.04 -13.07 -8.34
CA HIS A 377 12.05 -12.61 -9.28
C HIS A 377 11.41 -11.88 -10.46
N SER A 378 11.61 -10.56 -10.55
CA SER A 378 11.12 -9.75 -11.69
C SER A 378 9.65 -10.03 -12.05
N GLU A 379 8.76 -10.07 -11.05
CA GLU A 379 7.35 -10.45 -11.13
C GLU A 379 6.64 -9.86 -12.35
N GLU A 380 6.72 -8.53 -12.53
CA GLU A 380 6.01 -7.86 -13.62
C GLU A 380 6.44 -8.35 -15.01
N THR A 381 7.71 -8.70 -15.19
CA THR A 381 8.24 -9.23 -16.47
C THR A 381 7.68 -10.61 -16.80
N ALA A 382 7.61 -11.50 -15.80
CA ALA A 382 7.03 -12.83 -15.97
C ALA A 382 5.54 -12.73 -16.31
N ILE A 383 4.79 -11.91 -15.55
CA ILE A 383 3.36 -11.68 -15.80
C ILE A 383 3.11 -11.12 -17.20
N TYR A 384 3.92 -10.16 -17.69
CA TYR A 384 3.82 -9.67 -19.05
C TYR A 384 3.95 -10.79 -20.08
N GLY A 385 4.98 -11.64 -19.92
CA GLY A 385 5.23 -12.73 -20.82
C GLY A 385 4.09 -13.75 -20.88
N VAL A 386 3.56 -14.10 -19.72
CA VAL A 386 2.49 -15.09 -19.58
C VAL A 386 1.14 -14.54 -20.05
N ILE A 387 0.67 -13.43 -19.47
CA ILE A 387 -0.68 -12.90 -19.76
C ILE A 387 -0.85 -12.48 -21.23
N PHE A 388 0.19 -11.88 -21.81
CA PHE A 388 0.13 -11.45 -23.21
C PHE A 388 0.69 -12.49 -24.20
N ASN A 389 1.11 -13.67 -23.68
CA ASN A 389 1.77 -14.72 -24.48
C ASN A 389 2.90 -14.16 -25.35
N ASP A 390 3.75 -13.30 -24.75
CA ASP A 390 4.82 -12.63 -25.45
C ASP A 390 6.17 -13.31 -25.19
N PRO A 391 6.71 -14.05 -26.17
CA PRO A 391 7.98 -14.76 -26.01
C PRO A 391 9.15 -13.83 -25.71
N LYS A 392 9.09 -12.56 -26.11
CA LYS A 392 10.17 -11.60 -25.85
C LYS A 392 10.27 -11.20 -24.37
N TYR A 393 9.14 -11.09 -23.68
CA TYR A 393 9.16 -10.90 -22.22
C TYR A 393 9.64 -12.16 -21.50
N LEU A 394 9.27 -13.36 -21.97
CA LEU A 394 9.77 -14.63 -21.40
C LEU A 394 11.28 -14.80 -21.66
N GLU A 395 11.78 -14.46 -22.85
CA GLU A 395 13.21 -14.41 -23.13
C GLU A 395 13.95 -13.39 -22.22
N GLN A 396 13.37 -12.20 -22.05
CA GLN A 396 13.88 -11.17 -21.16
C GLN A 396 13.99 -11.68 -19.73
N TYR A 397 12.93 -12.30 -19.21
CA TYR A 397 12.89 -12.88 -17.88
C TYR A 397 14.02 -13.92 -17.68
N ARG A 398 14.14 -14.86 -18.60
CA ARG A 398 15.16 -15.94 -18.55
C ARG A 398 16.59 -15.46 -18.79
N SER A 399 16.77 -14.24 -19.33
CA SER A 399 18.11 -13.68 -19.61
C SER A 399 18.92 -13.35 -18.34
N GLY A 400 18.26 -13.22 -17.19
CA GLY A 400 18.87 -12.83 -15.91
C GLY A 400 19.23 -11.35 -15.80
N ASP A 401 19.25 -10.58 -16.92
CA ASP A 401 19.45 -9.12 -16.91
C ASP A 401 18.59 -8.44 -17.98
N ALA A 402 17.37 -8.11 -17.60
CA ALA A 402 16.36 -7.49 -18.46
C ALA A 402 16.86 -6.24 -19.20
N TYR A 403 17.73 -5.47 -18.58
CA TYR A 403 18.23 -4.21 -19.13
C TYR A 403 19.32 -4.42 -20.19
N CYS A 404 20.19 -5.40 -19.95
CA CYS A 404 21.14 -5.86 -20.97
C CYS A 404 20.41 -6.48 -22.15
N TYR A 405 19.43 -7.35 -21.90
CA TYR A 405 18.59 -7.95 -22.93
C TYR A 405 17.94 -6.88 -23.82
N ASN A 406 17.30 -5.88 -23.22
CA ASN A 406 16.67 -4.79 -23.96
C ASN A 406 17.69 -3.99 -24.77
N ALA A 407 18.81 -3.60 -24.18
CA ALA A 407 19.84 -2.82 -24.87
C ALA A 407 20.45 -3.57 -26.06
N ILE A 408 20.64 -4.89 -25.95
CA ILE A 408 21.13 -5.74 -27.05
C ILE A 408 20.07 -5.82 -28.18
N ASN A 409 18.82 -6.10 -27.84
CA ASN A 409 17.74 -6.21 -28.84
C ASN A 409 17.41 -4.85 -29.51
N MET A 410 17.65 -3.74 -28.83
CA MET A 410 17.56 -2.39 -29.40
C MET A 410 18.80 -2.04 -30.27
N GLY A 411 19.82 -2.90 -30.32
CA GLY A 411 21.07 -2.63 -31.06
C GLY A 411 21.97 -1.58 -30.40
N LEU A 412 21.86 -1.38 -29.09
CA LEU A 412 22.61 -0.37 -28.32
C LEU A 412 23.79 -0.95 -27.53
N LEU A 413 23.78 -2.25 -27.28
CA LEU A 413 24.88 -3.00 -26.67
C LEU A 413 25.28 -4.20 -27.55
N PRO A 414 26.55 -4.58 -27.56
CA PRO A 414 27.02 -5.80 -28.24
C PRO A 414 26.46 -7.05 -27.56
N LYS A 415 26.31 -8.15 -28.30
CA LYS A 415 25.68 -9.39 -27.86
C LYS A 415 26.35 -10.04 -26.64
N GLU A 416 27.63 -9.71 -26.42
CA GLU A 416 28.43 -10.25 -25.30
C GLU A 416 28.05 -9.60 -23.94
N CYS A 417 27.38 -8.44 -23.96
CA CYS A 417 26.97 -7.71 -22.76
C CYS A 417 25.69 -8.28 -22.12
N VAL A 418 25.61 -9.59 -21.94
CA VAL A 418 24.42 -10.31 -21.43
C VAL A 418 24.10 -10.05 -19.94
N SER A 419 24.99 -9.39 -19.20
CA SER A 419 24.77 -9.02 -17.79
C SER A 419 25.59 -7.80 -17.39
N LYS A 420 25.26 -7.19 -16.26
CA LYS A 420 26.02 -6.07 -15.69
C LYS A 420 27.52 -6.37 -15.58
N LYS A 421 27.90 -7.59 -15.20
CA LYS A 421 29.29 -8.03 -15.08
C LYS A 421 30.01 -8.14 -16.44
N LYS A 422 29.27 -8.35 -17.51
CA LYS A 422 29.80 -8.44 -18.88
C LYS A 422 29.87 -7.08 -19.59
N CYS A 423 29.31 -6.03 -19.02
CA CYS A 423 29.49 -4.64 -19.47
C CYS A 423 30.83 -4.13 -18.92
N VAL A 424 31.93 -4.36 -19.68
CA VAL A 424 33.30 -4.12 -19.20
C VAL A 424 33.77 -2.66 -19.37
N THR A 425 33.19 -1.90 -20.31
CA THR A 425 33.54 -0.48 -20.52
C THR A 425 32.57 0.42 -19.77
N LEU A 426 33.03 1.62 -19.41
CA LEU A 426 32.19 2.65 -18.79
C LEU A 426 30.99 3.03 -19.68
N GLU A 427 31.19 3.08 -20.98
CA GLU A 427 30.15 3.38 -21.96
C GLU A 427 29.05 2.30 -21.93
N GLN A 428 29.42 1.02 -21.92
CA GLN A 428 28.47 -0.12 -21.81
C GLN A 428 27.71 -0.07 -20.50
N GLN A 429 28.36 0.21 -19.37
CA GLN A 429 27.72 0.33 -18.06
C GLN A 429 26.74 1.51 -18.01
N ASN A 430 27.12 2.65 -18.57
CA ASN A 430 26.27 3.83 -18.69
C ASN A 430 25.06 3.55 -19.59
N MET A 431 25.25 2.88 -20.72
CA MET A 431 24.17 2.49 -21.62
C MET A 431 23.17 1.57 -20.90
N ARG A 432 23.66 0.53 -20.24
CA ARG A 432 22.78 -0.36 -19.44
C ARG A 432 21.99 0.42 -18.38
N SER A 433 22.63 1.36 -17.68
CA SER A 433 21.99 2.19 -16.67
C SER A 433 20.90 3.10 -17.28
N THR A 434 21.19 3.70 -18.43
CA THR A 434 20.22 4.52 -19.19
C THR A 434 19.01 3.67 -19.59
N ILE A 435 19.25 2.47 -20.15
CA ILE A 435 18.18 1.57 -20.59
C ILE A 435 17.39 1.04 -19.39
N LYS A 436 18.00 0.81 -18.21
CA LYS A 436 17.26 0.50 -16.98
C LYS A 436 16.22 1.57 -16.67
N THR A 437 16.64 2.83 -16.57
CA THR A 437 15.73 3.95 -16.28
C THR A 437 14.67 4.11 -17.37
N PHE A 438 15.08 3.98 -18.62
CA PHE A 438 14.21 4.11 -19.77
C PHE A 438 13.14 3.04 -19.81
N THR A 439 13.51 1.75 -19.68
CA THR A 439 12.59 0.61 -19.71
C THR A 439 11.56 0.71 -18.60
N LEU A 440 11.99 0.96 -17.36
CA LEU A 440 11.06 1.08 -16.23
C LEU A 440 10.05 2.20 -16.45
N ALA A 441 10.50 3.39 -16.84
CA ALA A 441 9.60 4.50 -17.10
C ALA A 441 8.66 4.26 -18.30
N TRP A 442 9.15 3.61 -19.35
CA TRP A 442 8.34 3.24 -20.52
C TRP A 442 7.27 2.20 -20.20
N GLN A 443 7.61 1.15 -19.44
CA GLN A 443 6.64 0.12 -19.00
C GLN A 443 5.45 0.71 -18.27
N TYR A 444 5.69 1.75 -17.46
CA TYR A 444 4.64 2.49 -16.76
C TYR A 444 3.90 3.53 -17.61
N GLY A 445 4.15 3.58 -18.92
CA GLY A 445 3.45 4.45 -19.87
C GLY A 445 3.90 5.91 -19.84
N CYS A 446 5.14 6.19 -19.44
CA CYS A 446 5.68 7.55 -19.50
C CYS A 446 5.71 8.07 -20.95
N GLY A 447 5.19 9.28 -21.15
CA GLY A 447 5.29 9.98 -22.43
C GLY A 447 6.73 10.40 -22.75
N VAL A 448 7.02 10.65 -24.04
CA VAL A 448 8.37 10.94 -24.57
C VAL A 448 9.07 12.06 -23.78
N LYS A 449 8.38 13.14 -23.44
CA LYS A 449 8.95 14.26 -22.67
C LYS A 449 9.47 13.80 -21.30
N LYS A 450 8.68 13.02 -20.56
CA LYS A 450 9.07 12.51 -19.23
C LYS A 450 10.18 11.45 -19.36
N LEU A 451 10.14 10.59 -20.39
CA LEU A 451 11.21 9.63 -20.69
C LEU A 451 12.56 10.33 -20.97
N SER A 452 12.55 11.39 -21.79
CA SER A 452 13.75 12.20 -22.11
C SER A 452 14.41 12.73 -20.83
N VAL A 453 13.62 13.33 -19.96
CA VAL A 453 14.09 13.87 -18.68
C VAL A 453 14.67 12.77 -17.78
N MET A 454 13.92 11.67 -17.57
CA MET A 454 14.33 10.59 -16.67
C MET A 454 15.58 9.85 -17.14
N SER A 455 15.71 9.63 -18.45
CA SER A 455 16.84 8.93 -19.06
C SER A 455 18.03 9.85 -19.41
N LYS A 456 17.87 11.17 -19.22
CA LYS A 456 18.86 12.20 -19.61
C LYS A 456 19.24 12.13 -21.11
N LEU A 457 18.31 11.72 -21.96
CA LEU A 457 18.46 11.68 -23.42
C LEU A 457 17.79 12.89 -24.05
N ASP A 458 18.34 13.35 -25.20
CA ASP A 458 17.64 14.32 -26.05
C ASP A 458 16.33 13.74 -26.61
N MET A 459 15.45 14.62 -27.09
CA MET A 459 14.12 14.23 -27.56
C MET A 459 14.12 13.26 -28.74
N ASP A 460 15.11 13.39 -29.63
CA ASP A 460 15.15 12.56 -30.85
C ASP A 460 15.68 11.16 -30.53
N LYS A 461 16.73 11.05 -29.72
CA LYS A 461 17.17 9.75 -29.18
C LYS A 461 16.09 9.09 -28.36
N THR A 462 15.34 9.86 -27.55
CA THR A 462 14.24 9.33 -26.74
C THR A 462 13.15 8.72 -27.62
N LYS A 463 12.77 9.39 -28.71
CA LYS A 463 11.80 8.86 -29.69
C LYS A 463 12.31 7.61 -30.38
N ASP A 464 13.59 7.60 -30.80
CA ASP A 464 14.21 6.44 -31.43
C ASP A 464 14.28 5.25 -30.48
N TYR A 465 14.73 5.43 -29.24
CA TYR A 465 14.80 4.37 -28.24
C TYR A 465 13.40 3.83 -27.89
N LYS A 466 12.42 4.72 -27.76
CA LYS A 466 11.03 4.33 -27.51
C LYS A 466 10.51 3.45 -28.64
N LYS A 467 10.75 3.85 -29.90
CA LYS A 467 10.33 3.06 -31.06
C LYS A 467 11.00 1.69 -31.10
N ARG A 468 12.33 1.63 -30.91
CA ARG A 468 13.07 0.35 -30.88
C ARG A 468 12.56 -0.59 -29.80
N LEU A 469 12.26 -0.07 -28.61
CA LEU A 469 11.72 -0.88 -27.52
C LEU A 469 10.29 -1.35 -27.79
N GLU A 470 9.45 -0.49 -28.40
CA GLU A 470 8.10 -0.86 -28.86
C GLU A 470 8.14 -1.90 -29.99
N ASP A 471 9.15 -1.86 -30.87
CA ASP A 471 9.34 -2.87 -31.91
C ASP A 471 9.75 -4.23 -31.32
N VAL A 472 10.57 -4.24 -30.24
CA VAL A 472 10.92 -5.48 -29.50
C VAL A 472 9.68 -6.14 -28.89
N TYR A 473 8.78 -5.36 -28.30
CA TYR A 473 7.59 -5.83 -27.57
C TYR A 473 6.28 -5.52 -28.30
N SER A 474 6.27 -5.59 -29.62
CA SER A 474 5.15 -5.13 -30.44
C SER A 474 3.82 -5.84 -30.11
N GLU A 475 3.85 -7.14 -29.81
CA GLU A 475 2.65 -7.93 -29.52
C GLU A 475 2.05 -7.54 -28.16
N SER A 476 2.85 -7.51 -27.10
CA SER A 476 2.39 -7.06 -25.78
C SER A 476 1.86 -5.63 -25.80
N MET A 477 2.49 -4.76 -26.57
CA MET A 477 2.06 -3.36 -26.69
C MET A 477 0.72 -3.22 -27.38
N LYS A 478 0.43 -4.06 -28.39
CA LYS A 478 -0.90 -4.12 -29.03
C LYS A 478 -1.94 -4.59 -28.01
N SER A 479 -1.69 -5.74 -27.36
CA SER A 479 -2.60 -6.32 -26.36
C SER A 479 -2.87 -5.36 -25.22
N LYS A 480 -1.83 -4.75 -24.65
CA LYS A 480 -1.94 -3.75 -23.59
C LYS A 480 -2.79 -2.54 -23.99
N ARG A 481 -2.62 -2.05 -25.23
CA ARG A 481 -3.41 -0.93 -25.76
C ARG A 481 -4.88 -1.31 -25.93
N ILE A 482 -5.15 -2.46 -26.54
CA ILE A 482 -6.51 -2.98 -26.73
C ILE A 482 -7.21 -3.11 -25.38
N ILE A 483 -6.57 -3.72 -24.37
CA ILE A 483 -7.13 -3.85 -23.03
C ILE A 483 -7.40 -2.47 -22.40
N GLY A 484 -6.44 -1.54 -22.47
CA GLY A 484 -6.60 -0.20 -21.94
C GLY A 484 -7.75 0.60 -22.59
N GLU A 485 -7.94 0.43 -23.91
CA GLU A 485 -9.04 1.05 -24.65
C GLU A 485 -10.40 0.38 -24.34
N GLN A 486 -10.43 -0.95 -24.30
CA GLN A 486 -11.65 -1.71 -24.02
C GLN A 486 -12.12 -1.55 -22.57
N LEU A 487 -11.22 -1.45 -21.59
CA LEU A 487 -11.60 -1.17 -20.21
C LEU A 487 -12.35 0.17 -20.09
N GLY A 488 -12.08 1.13 -20.98
CA GLY A 488 -12.84 2.37 -21.12
C GLY A 488 -13.28 2.98 -19.79
N ASP A 489 -14.51 3.45 -19.74
CA ASP A 489 -15.17 3.88 -18.52
C ASP A 489 -15.94 2.70 -17.90
N ASN A 490 -15.70 2.46 -16.60
CA ASN A 490 -16.36 1.40 -15.83
C ASN A 490 -16.12 -0.04 -16.32
N GLY A 491 -14.99 -0.33 -16.94
CA GLY A 491 -14.62 -1.68 -17.37
C GLY A 491 -14.26 -2.61 -16.20
N THR A 492 -14.33 -3.91 -16.47
CA THR A 492 -13.94 -4.96 -15.52
C THR A 492 -12.86 -5.83 -16.15
N LEU A 493 -11.78 -6.07 -15.41
CA LEU A 493 -10.72 -7.00 -15.77
C LEU A 493 -10.87 -8.25 -14.92
N VAL A 494 -10.96 -9.42 -15.57
CA VAL A 494 -11.08 -10.72 -14.90
C VAL A 494 -9.79 -11.50 -15.11
N PHE A 495 -9.16 -11.92 -14.02
CA PHE A 495 -7.93 -12.70 -14.04
C PHE A 495 -8.16 -14.17 -14.43
N PRO A 496 -7.10 -14.96 -14.73
CA PRO A 496 -7.24 -16.32 -15.25
C PRO A 496 -8.08 -17.26 -14.38
N ASP A 497 -8.08 -17.07 -13.06
CA ASP A 497 -8.89 -17.84 -12.10
C ASP A 497 -10.31 -17.30 -11.90
N GLY A 498 -10.66 -16.18 -12.55
CA GLY A 498 -11.97 -15.54 -12.49
C GLY A 498 -12.08 -14.35 -11.51
N TYR A 499 -11.04 -14.00 -10.73
CA TYR A 499 -11.10 -12.85 -9.82
C TYR A 499 -11.24 -11.52 -10.59
N PRO A 500 -12.26 -10.66 -10.30
CA PRO A 500 -12.46 -9.42 -11.02
C PRO A 500 -11.82 -8.20 -10.34
N ILE A 501 -11.32 -7.27 -11.14
CA ILE A 501 -11.04 -5.88 -10.72
C ILE A 501 -11.90 -4.93 -11.54
N CYS A 502 -12.69 -4.11 -10.84
CA CYS A 502 -13.55 -3.12 -11.46
C CYS A 502 -12.86 -1.75 -11.53
N TYR A 503 -12.92 -1.10 -12.68
CA TYR A 503 -12.36 0.23 -12.90
C TYR A 503 -13.46 1.25 -13.13
N SER A 504 -13.25 2.48 -12.68
CA SER A 504 -14.14 3.62 -12.95
C SER A 504 -13.51 4.60 -13.94
N ASN A 505 -14.31 5.56 -14.42
CA ASN A 505 -13.86 6.66 -15.27
C ASN A 505 -12.88 7.62 -14.58
N GLN A 506 -12.77 7.58 -13.25
CA GLN A 506 -11.81 8.38 -12.49
C GLN A 506 -10.36 7.97 -12.75
N TYR A 507 -10.13 6.78 -13.31
CA TYR A 507 -8.78 6.31 -13.59
C TYR A 507 -8.31 6.76 -14.96
N GLY A 508 -7.13 7.41 -14.96
CA GLY A 508 -6.45 7.79 -16.20
C GLY A 508 -6.04 6.58 -17.04
N HIS A 509 -5.86 6.81 -18.32
CA HIS A 509 -5.46 5.80 -19.30
C HIS A 509 -4.24 4.96 -18.87
N THR A 510 -3.21 5.60 -18.29
CA THR A 510 -2.00 4.90 -17.80
C THR A 510 -2.30 3.88 -16.72
N THR A 511 -3.25 4.15 -15.81
CA THR A 511 -3.67 3.20 -14.77
C THR A 511 -4.29 1.97 -15.41
N LYS A 512 -5.19 2.16 -16.37
CA LYS A 512 -5.86 1.06 -17.09
C LYS A 512 -4.89 0.21 -17.91
N LEU A 513 -3.88 0.83 -18.52
CA LEU A 513 -2.81 0.11 -19.23
C LEU A 513 -1.96 -0.78 -18.30
N ASN A 514 -1.74 -0.37 -17.07
CA ASN A 514 -0.93 -1.12 -16.11
C ASN A 514 -1.74 -2.10 -15.24
N ALA A 515 -3.06 -2.01 -15.30
CA ALA A 515 -3.99 -2.81 -14.52
C ALA A 515 -3.76 -4.33 -14.63
N PRO A 516 -3.58 -4.93 -15.84
CA PRO A 516 -3.40 -6.37 -15.95
C PRO A 516 -2.19 -6.88 -15.19
N ILE A 517 -1.11 -6.13 -15.19
CA ILE A 517 0.17 -6.57 -14.61
C ILE A 517 0.23 -6.29 -13.11
N GLN A 518 0.08 -5.02 -12.73
CA GLN A 518 0.18 -4.63 -11.33
C GLN A 518 -0.98 -5.17 -10.48
N GLY A 519 -2.18 -5.27 -11.07
CA GLY A 519 -3.34 -5.82 -10.39
C GLY A 519 -3.19 -7.32 -10.17
N PHE A 520 -2.66 -8.04 -11.17
CA PHE A 520 -2.48 -9.48 -11.05
C PHE A 520 -1.35 -9.84 -10.09
N GLY A 521 -0.19 -9.16 -10.15
CA GLY A 521 0.88 -9.37 -9.15
C GLY A 521 0.38 -9.11 -7.73
N ALA A 522 -0.35 -8.02 -7.52
CA ALA A 522 -0.97 -7.76 -6.22
C ALA A 522 -1.97 -8.86 -5.81
N TYR A 523 -2.72 -9.43 -6.74
CA TYR A 523 -3.64 -10.53 -6.47
C TYR A 523 -2.90 -11.82 -6.11
N ILE A 524 -1.85 -12.20 -6.87
CA ILE A 524 -1.00 -13.34 -6.54
C ILE A 524 -0.49 -13.22 -5.10
N LEU A 525 0.10 -12.08 -4.73
CA LEU A 525 0.60 -11.87 -3.37
C LEU A 525 -0.49 -12.00 -2.30
N ARG A 526 -1.71 -11.49 -2.54
CA ARG A 526 -2.82 -11.62 -1.60
C ARG A 526 -3.23 -13.08 -1.37
N VAL A 527 -3.34 -13.86 -2.44
CA VAL A 527 -3.62 -15.30 -2.33
C VAL A 527 -2.49 -16.04 -1.61
N VAL A 528 -1.23 -15.69 -1.90
CA VAL A 528 -0.06 -16.21 -1.17
C VAL A 528 -0.16 -15.92 0.32
N VAL A 529 -0.48 -14.68 0.70
CA VAL A 529 -0.63 -14.28 2.10
C VAL A 529 -1.70 -15.13 2.80
N GLN A 530 -2.87 -15.30 2.18
CA GLN A 530 -3.97 -16.10 2.72
C GLN A 530 -3.53 -17.57 2.92
N ARG A 531 -2.86 -18.16 1.92
CA ARG A 531 -2.36 -19.55 1.97
C ARG A 531 -1.25 -19.73 3.00
N ALA A 532 -0.33 -18.78 3.09
CA ALA A 532 0.77 -18.80 4.05
C ALA A 532 0.26 -18.70 5.50
N LEU A 533 -0.71 -17.83 5.78
CA LEU A 533 -1.36 -17.76 7.09
C LEU A 533 -2.08 -19.06 7.43
N LYS A 534 -2.81 -19.66 6.47
CA LYS A 534 -3.47 -20.96 6.65
C LYS A 534 -2.46 -22.11 6.90
N ALA A 535 -1.27 -22.03 6.30
CA ALA A 535 -0.18 -22.97 6.53
C ALA A 535 0.57 -22.72 7.85
N GLY A 536 0.20 -21.70 8.63
CA GLY A 536 0.76 -21.42 9.94
C GLY A 536 1.99 -20.50 9.95
N PHE A 537 2.34 -19.89 8.81
CA PHE A 537 3.45 -18.92 8.78
C PHE A 537 3.10 -17.64 9.55
N LYS A 538 4.03 -17.13 10.33
CA LYS A 538 3.91 -15.87 11.06
C LYS A 538 4.39 -14.72 10.18
N ILE A 539 3.49 -14.16 9.39
CA ILE A 539 3.79 -13.02 8.51
C ILE A 539 3.82 -11.75 9.34
N PHE A 540 4.86 -10.92 9.19
CA PHE A 540 4.95 -9.62 9.84
C PHE A 540 5.01 -8.44 8.85
N ALA A 541 5.28 -8.69 7.57
CA ALA A 541 5.22 -7.64 6.54
C ALA A 541 4.99 -8.22 5.14
N THR A 542 4.39 -7.38 4.27
CA THR A 542 4.39 -7.52 2.82
C THR A 542 5.14 -6.34 2.23
N VAL A 543 6.08 -6.57 1.32
CA VAL A 543 6.95 -5.52 0.75
C VAL A 543 6.98 -5.66 -0.76
N HIS A 544 6.18 -4.87 -1.45
CA HIS A 544 5.94 -4.95 -2.91
C HIS A 544 5.40 -6.32 -3.32
N ASP A 545 6.25 -7.20 -3.82
CA ASP A 545 6.04 -8.58 -4.26
C ASP A 545 6.72 -9.60 -3.33
N ALA A 546 7.28 -9.13 -2.20
CA ALA A 546 7.91 -9.96 -1.19
C ALA A 546 7.02 -10.20 0.03
N LEU A 547 7.24 -11.35 0.68
CA LEU A 547 6.63 -11.73 1.94
C LEU A 547 7.69 -11.94 3.01
N TRP A 548 7.47 -11.37 4.20
CA TRP A 548 8.40 -11.45 5.33
C TRP A 548 7.77 -12.22 6.48
N ILE A 549 8.45 -13.28 6.91
CA ILE A 549 8.00 -14.16 7.99
C ILE A 549 8.94 -14.15 9.18
N LEU A 550 8.38 -14.46 10.34
CA LEU A 550 9.11 -14.70 11.59
C LEU A 550 8.98 -16.18 11.96
N THR A 551 10.10 -16.90 12.10
CA THR A 551 10.11 -18.34 12.35
C THR A 551 11.26 -18.78 13.24
N GLN A 552 11.15 -19.94 13.89
CA GLN A 552 12.25 -20.64 14.58
C GLN A 552 12.94 -21.68 13.70
N ASP A 553 12.33 -22.06 12.56
CA ASP A 553 12.90 -23.02 11.62
C ASP A 553 13.36 -22.30 10.35
N ILE A 554 14.68 -22.25 10.13
CA ILE A 554 15.28 -21.63 8.95
C ILE A 554 14.78 -22.24 7.62
N ASN A 555 14.34 -23.52 7.64
CA ASN A 555 13.81 -24.20 6.46
C ASN A 555 12.43 -23.66 6.04
N ASP A 556 11.75 -22.93 6.90
CA ASP A 556 10.48 -22.26 6.55
C ASP A 556 10.64 -21.28 5.39
N GLY A 557 11.84 -20.74 5.17
CA GLY A 557 12.13 -19.94 3.99
C GLY A 557 11.91 -20.72 2.68
N GLN A 558 12.44 -21.93 2.60
CA GLN A 558 12.27 -22.80 1.42
C GLN A 558 10.81 -23.29 1.28
N ARG A 559 10.14 -23.58 2.40
CA ARG A 559 8.72 -23.97 2.40
C ARG A 559 7.84 -22.82 1.92
N LEU A 560 8.12 -21.60 2.34
CA LEU A 560 7.42 -20.41 1.88
C LEU A 560 7.68 -20.14 0.39
N LYS A 561 8.94 -20.21 -0.06
CA LYS A 561 9.31 -20.12 -1.48
C LYS A 561 8.48 -21.08 -2.33
N GLN A 562 8.44 -22.35 -1.95
CA GLN A 562 7.65 -23.36 -2.67
C GLN A 562 6.14 -23.01 -2.71
N LEU A 563 5.57 -22.58 -1.58
CA LEU A 563 4.16 -22.17 -1.51
C LEU A 563 3.88 -20.97 -2.44
N MET A 564 4.79 -19.99 -2.50
CA MET A 564 4.66 -18.83 -3.39
C MET A 564 4.71 -19.26 -4.86
N GLU A 565 5.67 -20.10 -5.25
CA GLU A 565 5.82 -20.62 -6.62
C GLU A 565 4.61 -21.46 -7.04
N ASP A 566 4.14 -22.36 -6.18
CA ASP A 566 2.95 -23.19 -6.45
C ASP A 566 1.69 -22.36 -6.60
N THR A 567 1.54 -21.31 -5.77
CA THR A 567 0.42 -20.38 -5.90
C THR A 567 0.47 -19.59 -7.21
N ALA A 568 1.64 -19.07 -7.57
CA ALA A 568 1.82 -18.35 -8.83
C ALA A 568 1.54 -19.25 -10.04
N ARG A 569 2.04 -20.50 -10.02
CA ARG A 569 1.81 -21.49 -11.08
C ARG A 569 0.32 -21.79 -11.26
N GLU A 570 -0.40 -21.96 -10.17
CA GLU A 570 -1.85 -22.22 -10.23
C GLU A 570 -2.61 -21.02 -10.83
N LEU A 571 -2.34 -19.80 -10.34
CA LEU A 571 -3.07 -18.59 -10.78
C LEU A 571 -2.70 -18.15 -12.20
N LEU A 572 -1.44 -18.33 -12.61
CA LEU A 572 -0.97 -18.00 -13.96
C LEU A 572 -1.26 -19.12 -14.97
N HIS A 573 -1.54 -20.34 -14.53
CA HIS A 573 -1.50 -21.56 -15.34
C HIS A 573 -0.16 -21.74 -16.07
N ASP A 574 0.94 -21.28 -15.45
CA ASP A 574 2.27 -21.25 -16.02
C ASP A 574 3.34 -21.31 -14.90
N ASP A 575 4.48 -21.93 -15.16
CA ASP A 575 5.56 -22.15 -14.19
C ASP A 575 6.73 -21.14 -14.30
N THR A 576 6.53 -20.06 -15.08
CA THR A 576 7.61 -19.10 -15.35
C THR A 576 7.98 -18.26 -14.12
N LEU A 577 7.00 -17.86 -13.29
CA LEU A 577 7.28 -16.95 -12.17
C LEU A 577 7.95 -17.69 -11.01
N GLU A 578 9.22 -17.37 -10.79
CA GLU A 578 10.08 -17.95 -9.76
C GLU A 578 10.22 -17.01 -8.55
N VAL A 579 10.49 -17.59 -7.40
CA VAL A 579 10.85 -16.87 -6.17
C VAL A 579 12.37 -16.94 -5.97
N GLY A 580 12.97 -15.82 -5.62
CA GLY A 580 14.39 -15.76 -5.28
C GLY A 580 14.75 -16.66 -4.08
N GLU A 581 16.05 -16.90 -3.85
CA GLU A 581 16.46 -17.63 -2.65
C GLU A 581 16.05 -16.85 -1.40
N PRO A 582 15.49 -17.54 -0.38
CA PRO A 582 15.11 -16.91 0.87
C PRO A 582 16.27 -16.15 1.49
N PHE A 583 16.03 -14.91 1.89
CA PHE A 583 17.02 -14.03 2.48
C PHE A 583 16.76 -13.85 3.97
N ILE A 584 17.77 -14.11 4.81
CA ILE A 584 17.67 -13.88 6.25
C ILE A 584 17.92 -12.39 6.51
N LEU A 585 16.90 -11.73 7.05
CA LEU A 585 16.99 -10.35 7.52
C LEU A 585 17.70 -10.35 8.87
N ALA A 586 19.00 -9.99 8.90
CA ALA A 586 19.76 -9.86 10.13
C ALA A 586 20.00 -8.38 10.47
N HIS A 587 20.20 -8.07 11.75
CA HIS A 587 20.57 -6.74 12.20
C HIS A 587 21.84 -6.27 11.51
N GLY A 588 21.77 -5.16 10.78
CA GLY A 588 22.91 -4.56 10.06
C GLY A 588 23.26 -5.15 8.69
N ASP A 589 22.74 -6.31 8.30
CA ASP A 589 23.10 -7.03 7.06
C ASP A 589 22.06 -6.85 5.93
N HIS A 590 21.41 -5.74 5.87
CA HIS A 590 20.43 -5.53 4.80
C HIS A 590 21.13 -5.38 3.44
N LYS A 591 20.39 -5.70 2.37
CA LYS A 591 20.69 -5.36 0.96
C LYS A 591 21.00 -3.86 0.73
N CYS A 592 21.28 -3.11 1.79
CA CYS A 592 21.88 -1.78 1.76
C CYS A 592 23.32 -1.92 1.36
N GLU A 593 23.50 -2.14 0.06
CA GLU A 593 24.78 -1.91 -0.59
C GLU A 593 25.38 -0.59 -0.10
N ASP A 594 26.70 -0.47 -0.11
CA ASP A 594 27.48 0.75 0.12
C ASP A 594 27.02 1.95 -0.75
N SER A 595 25.81 2.43 -0.47
CA SER A 595 25.33 3.68 -1.05
C SER A 595 25.90 4.85 -0.25
N GLU A 596 26.07 5.99 -0.90
CA GLU A 596 26.45 7.23 -0.22
C GLU A 596 25.48 7.56 0.92
N ASP A 597 24.19 7.21 0.77
CA ASP A 597 23.17 7.40 1.78
C ASP A 597 23.46 6.53 3.01
N THR A 598 23.87 5.26 2.84
CA THR A 598 24.23 4.36 3.96
C THR A 598 25.45 4.87 4.72
N LYS A 599 26.47 5.42 4.03
CA LYS A 599 27.65 6.02 4.67
C LYS A 599 27.30 7.24 5.51
N ILE A 600 26.39 8.08 5.04
CA ILE A 600 25.89 9.24 5.79
C ILE A 600 25.20 8.75 7.06
N TRP A 601 24.33 7.74 6.96
CA TRP A 601 23.57 7.21 8.10
C TRP A 601 24.47 6.55 9.15
N LYS A 602 25.44 5.72 8.75
CA LYS A 602 26.43 5.13 9.68
C LYS A 602 27.14 6.20 10.51
N LYS A 603 27.48 7.34 9.88
CA LYS A 603 28.09 8.47 10.58
C LYS A 603 27.19 9.07 11.68
N TYR A 604 25.88 9.19 11.43
CA TYR A 604 24.95 9.81 12.39
C TYR A 604 24.46 8.84 13.47
N ILE A 605 24.33 7.56 13.14
CA ILE A 605 23.91 6.52 14.10
C ILE A 605 25.06 6.11 15.01
N GLY A 606 26.32 6.29 14.57
CA GLY A 606 27.50 5.98 15.37
C GLY A 606 27.89 4.51 15.32
N ASP A 607 27.64 3.84 14.18
CA ASP A 607 28.06 2.45 13.92
C ASP A 607 29.35 2.43 13.08
#